data_d73168956b6aece106024410114da9bc
#
_entry.id   d73168956b6aece106024410114da9bc
#
_cell.length_a   1.000
_cell.length_b   1.000
_cell.length_c   1.000
_cell.angle_alpha   90.00
_cell.angle_beta   90.00
_cell.angle_gamma   90.00
#
_symmetry.space_group_name_H-M   'P 1'
#
loop_
_entity.id
_entity.type
_entity.pdbx_description
1 polymer ?
#
loop_
_entity_poly.entity_id
_entity_poly.type
_entity_poly.pdbx_seq_one_letter_code
_entity_poly.pdbx_strand_id
1 'polypeptide(L)'
;MSDRSFRYGDPEAAFAAAEHRVEASFRFPRYSSTPVECYAVLAEWDDAAGEVTVWSNFHGPFVMQPLLASALGLAENRLRLVVPPDIGGSFGIKSGVYAYIPLVALASRLAGVPVRWTADRWEDLVASQAGTARLTHASAAVDAGGRITALRLEILDDVGAHLRPPEPATLYRCFGNLVGPYAIEHLAVEARAVLTNRAPTGLNRGFGGQQLYFTLERLVEMTGRRLGLDPVEIRRRNLIPAQGMPYRTPSGGVYDSGDYPALLDTLLREGGHAEMLAERDRLRAAGRLAGVGMAMVVDPSGTNLGYIDLARTPEERRAGLGKSGCTESATLSMDPMGGVRLRIATAPEGQGHETVAAQIVADELGVPMAAVRVDASIDTAAQVWNVSSGSYSSRFAPIVASAIQRACAALRERILAIA
;
A
#
# COMPACT_ATOMS: atom_id res chain seq x y z
N MET A 1 -5.87 4.90 21.20
CA MET A 1 -4.49 5.19 20.82
C MET A 1 -3.69 3.91 20.81
N SER A 2 -2.65 3.79 19.97
CA SER A 2 -1.74 2.65 20.00
C SER A 2 -0.39 3.11 20.55
N ASP A 3 0.15 2.33 21.48
CA ASP A 3 1.48 2.54 22.08
C ASP A 3 2.10 1.16 22.25
N ARG A 4 3.18 0.87 21.52
CA ARG A 4 3.79 -0.45 21.45
C ARG A 4 5.31 -0.34 21.42
N SER A 5 5.97 -1.26 22.13
CA SER A 5 7.41 -1.43 22.13
C SER A 5 7.79 -2.78 21.55
N PHE A 6 8.83 -2.78 20.72
CA PHE A 6 9.35 -3.99 20.06
C PHE A 6 10.86 -4.06 20.21
N ARG A 7 11.35 -5.27 20.44
CA ARG A 7 12.77 -5.58 20.51
C ARG A 7 13.05 -6.83 19.68
N TYR A 8 14.02 -6.75 18.79
CA TYR A 8 14.44 -7.83 17.92
C TYR A 8 15.95 -7.97 18.01
N GLY A 9 16.43 -9.19 18.27
CA GLY A 9 17.84 -9.44 18.61
C GLY A 9 18.21 -8.81 19.95
N ASP A 10 19.45 -8.31 20.06
CA ASP A 10 19.96 -7.60 21.25
C ASP A 10 20.45 -6.19 20.87
N PRO A 11 19.53 -5.23 20.70
CA PRO A 11 19.91 -3.87 20.34
C PRO A 11 20.75 -3.17 21.44
N GLU A 12 20.54 -3.50 22.70
CA GLU A 12 21.28 -2.85 23.80
C GLU A 12 22.75 -3.25 23.78
N ALA A 13 23.05 -4.53 23.60
CA ALA A 13 24.44 -5.01 23.44
C ALA A 13 25.08 -4.42 22.17
N ALA A 14 24.36 -4.35 21.05
CA ALA A 14 24.87 -3.78 19.81
C ALA A 14 25.19 -2.28 19.96
N PHE A 15 24.33 -1.50 20.65
CA PHE A 15 24.61 -0.09 20.95
C PHE A 15 25.75 0.09 21.96
N ALA A 16 25.92 -0.84 22.89
CA ALA A 16 27.04 -0.79 23.85
C ALA A 16 28.41 -1.05 23.16
N ALA A 17 28.41 -1.95 22.18
CA ALA A 17 29.62 -2.33 21.43
C ALA A 17 29.95 -1.39 20.24
N ALA A 18 29.05 -0.44 19.92
CA ALA A 18 29.20 0.40 18.74
C ALA A 18 30.39 1.36 18.84
N GLU A 19 31.25 1.37 17.82
CA GLU A 19 32.33 2.36 17.66
C GLU A 19 31.78 3.76 17.39
N HIS A 20 30.69 3.81 16.59
CA HIS A 20 30.05 5.05 16.24
C HIS A 20 28.55 4.98 16.50
N ARG A 21 28.00 6.11 16.93
CA ARG A 21 26.54 6.30 17.06
C ARG A 21 26.14 7.52 16.25
N VAL A 22 25.09 7.36 15.45
CA VAL A 22 24.53 8.43 14.63
C VAL A 22 23.06 8.57 15.00
N GLU A 23 22.68 9.77 15.38
CA GLU A 23 21.32 10.07 15.86
C GLU A 23 20.75 11.29 15.13
N ALA A 24 19.47 11.24 14.81
CA ALA A 24 18.77 12.37 14.23
C ALA A 24 17.25 12.27 14.47
N SER A 25 16.61 13.43 14.46
CA SER A 25 15.16 13.53 14.43
C SER A 25 14.69 13.90 13.05
N PHE A 26 13.70 13.17 12.55
CA PHE A 26 13.13 13.32 11.22
C PHE A 26 11.66 13.66 11.34
N ARG A 27 11.23 14.69 10.60
CA ARG A 27 9.82 15.06 10.49
C ARG A 27 9.35 14.84 9.06
N PHE A 28 8.42 13.92 8.87
CA PHE A 28 7.73 13.74 7.61
C PHE A 28 6.39 14.50 7.66
N PRO A 29 6.10 15.41 6.73
CA PRO A 29 4.88 16.22 6.79
C PRO A 29 3.65 15.40 6.41
N ARG A 30 2.47 15.91 6.78
CA ARG A 30 1.19 15.45 6.23
C ARG A 30 1.13 15.82 4.75
N TYR A 31 0.56 14.95 3.93
CA TYR A 31 0.47 15.12 2.48
C TYR A 31 -0.81 14.50 1.93
N SER A 32 -1.22 14.91 0.72
CA SER A 32 -2.30 14.30 -0.05
C SER A 32 -1.78 13.87 -1.42
N SER A 33 -2.32 12.78 -1.95
CA SER A 33 -2.02 12.33 -3.32
C SER A 33 -2.73 13.10 -4.40
N THR A 34 -3.79 13.83 -4.05
CA THR A 34 -4.55 14.74 -4.92
C THR A 34 -4.85 14.12 -6.31
N PRO A 35 -5.64 13.04 -6.42
CA PRO A 35 -6.03 12.47 -7.70
C PRO A 35 -6.79 13.51 -8.53
N VAL A 36 -6.70 13.41 -9.86
CA VAL A 36 -7.39 14.36 -10.77
C VAL A 36 -8.91 14.27 -10.59
N GLU A 37 -9.45 13.06 -10.49
CA GLU A 37 -10.85 12.83 -10.15
C GLU A 37 -11.08 12.93 -8.64
N CYS A 38 -12.02 13.80 -8.22
CA CYS A 38 -12.44 13.95 -6.82
C CYS A 38 -13.37 12.81 -6.38
N TYR A 39 -13.82 12.82 -5.12
CA TYR A 39 -14.82 11.90 -4.61
C TYR A 39 -16.14 12.04 -5.36
N ALA A 40 -16.81 10.93 -5.65
CA ALA A 40 -18.12 10.91 -6.25
C ALA A 40 -18.98 9.77 -5.65
N VAL A 41 -20.23 10.08 -5.34
CA VAL A 41 -21.24 9.14 -4.85
C VAL A 41 -22.55 9.41 -5.57
N LEU A 42 -23.16 8.36 -6.12
CA LEU A 42 -24.54 8.33 -6.57
C LEU A 42 -25.27 7.26 -5.76
N ALA A 43 -26.37 7.58 -5.13
CA ALA A 43 -27.17 6.62 -4.37
C ALA A 43 -28.62 6.64 -4.83
N GLU A 44 -29.22 5.47 -4.88
CA GLU A 44 -30.62 5.23 -5.14
C GLU A 44 -31.20 4.37 -4.03
N TRP A 45 -32.15 4.91 -3.31
CA TRP A 45 -32.89 4.24 -2.25
C TRP A 45 -34.23 3.79 -2.75
N ASP A 46 -34.51 2.49 -2.73
CA ASP A 46 -35.82 1.90 -3.02
C ASP A 46 -36.53 1.54 -1.70
N ASP A 47 -37.46 2.39 -1.26
CA ASP A 47 -38.22 2.12 -0.03
C ASP A 47 -39.17 0.93 -0.17
N ALA A 48 -39.66 0.61 -1.38
CA ALA A 48 -40.54 -0.53 -1.59
C ALA A 48 -39.81 -1.87 -1.47
N ALA A 49 -38.60 -1.94 -2.00
CA ALA A 49 -37.71 -3.10 -1.85
C ALA A 49 -36.98 -3.11 -0.50
N GLY A 50 -36.86 -1.97 0.16
CA GLY A 50 -36.00 -1.79 1.35
C GLY A 50 -34.53 -1.97 1.02
N GLU A 51 -34.08 -1.51 -0.14
CA GLU A 51 -32.73 -1.70 -0.69
C GLU A 51 -32.08 -0.37 -1.06
N VAL A 52 -30.76 -0.38 -1.08
CA VAL A 52 -29.94 0.77 -1.52
C VAL A 52 -28.90 0.32 -2.51
N THR A 53 -28.82 0.97 -3.66
CA THR A 53 -27.70 0.84 -4.59
C THR A 53 -26.87 2.11 -4.58
N VAL A 54 -25.56 1.95 -4.43
CA VAL A 54 -24.59 3.04 -4.44
C VAL A 54 -23.53 2.80 -5.49
N TRP A 55 -23.33 3.77 -6.37
CA TRP A 55 -22.21 3.84 -7.31
C TRP A 55 -21.21 4.87 -6.79
N SER A 56 -19.96 4.47 -6.63
CA SER A 56 -18.90 5.37 -6.12
C SER A 56 -17.52 4.92 -6.59
N ASN A 57 -16.64 5.87 -6.77
CA ASN A 57 -15.21 5.64 -7.03
C ASN A 57 -14.46 5.24 -5.76
N PHE A 58 -14.80 4.13 -5.19
CA PHE A 58 -14.54 3.69 -3.83
C PHE A 58 -13.60 2.48 -3.78
N HIS A 59 -12.74 2.41 -2.76
CA HIS A 59 -11.87 1.26 -2.49
C HIS A 59 -12.42 0.35 -1.40
N GLY A 60 -12.35 -0.96 -1.64
CA GLY A 60 -12.68 -1.97 -0.66
C GLY A 60 -14.17 -2.08 -0.33
N PRO A 61 -15.08 -2.08 -1.32
CA PRO A 61 -16.51 -2.09 -1.07
C PRO A 61 -16.95 -3.25 -0.19
N PHE A 62 -16.47 -4.46 -0.40
CA PHE A 62 -16.82 -5.61 0.44
C PHE A 62 -16.39 -5.49 1.89
N VAL A 63 -15.23 -4.89 2.16
CA VAL A 63 -14.74 -4.70 3.54
C VAL A 63 -15.58 -3.68 4.29
N MET A 64 -16.06 -2.66 3.59
CA MET A 64 -16.81 -1.56 4.20
C MET A 64 -18.33 -1.79 4.18
N GLN A 65 -18.84 -2.73 3.40
CA GLN A 65 -20.27 -3.02 3.27
C GLN A 65 -20.97 -3.28 4.60
N PRO A 66 -20.44 -4.12 5.52
CA PRO A 66 -21.07 -4.33 6.82
C PRO A 66 -21.19 -3.05 7.66
N LEU A 67 -20.14 -2.23 7.65
CA LEU A 67 -20.13 -0.96 8.36
C LEU A 67 -21.15 0.02 7.80
N LEU A 68 -21.21 0.15 6.47
CA LEU A 68 -22.14 1.04 5.77
C LEU A 68 -23.61 0.58 5.94
N ALA A 69 -23.87 -0.72 5.82
CA ALA A 69 -25.19 -1.29 6.06
C ALA A 69 -25.66 -1.02 7.50
N SER A 70 -24.78 -1.26 8.49
CA SER A 70 -25.07 -0.95 9.90
C SER A 70 -25.37 0.54 10.12
N ALA A 71 -24.60 1.44 9.50
CA ALA A 71 -24.83 2.88 9.60
C ALA A 71 -26.18 3.33 9.01
N LEU A 72 -26.67 2.59 8.01
CA LEU A 72 -27.97 2.83 7.37
C LEU A 72 -29.15 2.08 8.02
N GLY A 73 -28.88 1.24 9.02
CA GLY A 73 -29.88 0.38 9.67
C GLY A 73 -30.40 -0.72 8.75
N LEU A 74 -29.58 -1.18 7.80
CA LEU A 74 -29.93 -2.20 6.81
C LEU A 74 -29.24 -3.54 7.11
N ALA A 75 -29.84 -4.64 6.63
CA ALA A 75 -29.11 -5.89 6.45
C ALA A 75 -28.08 -5.73 5.32
N GLU A 76 -26.91 -6.40 5.45
CA GLU A 76 -25.80 -6.23 4.52
C GLU A 76 -26.19 -6.53 3.06
N ASN A 77 -27.01 -7.54 2.83
CA ASN A 77 -27.50 -7.94 1.52
C ASN A 77 -28.54 -6.99 0.91
N ARG A 78 -28.95 -5.94 1.64
CA ARG A 78 -29.82 -4.86 1.17
C ARG A 78 -29.05 -3.61 0.72
N LEU A 79 -27.74 -3.62 0.88
CA LEU A 79 -26.83 -2.58 0.39
C LEU A 79 -25.98 -3.15 -0.74
N ARG A 80 -26.20 -2.65 -1.95
CA ARG A 80 -25.37 -2.93 -3.12
C ARG A 80 -24.39 -1.80 -3.36
N LEU A 81 -23.09 -2.11 -3.41
CA LEU A 81 -22.04 -1.17 -3.73
C LEU A 81 -21.45 -1.51 -5.10
N VAL A 82 -21.40 -0.53 -5.99
CA VAL A 82 -20.84 -0.67 -7.34
C VAL A 82 -19.69 0.31 -7.52
N VAL A 83 -18.53 -0.23 -7.88
CA VAL A 83 -17.35 0.56 -8.26
C VAL A 83 -17.19 0.48 -9.78
N PRO A 84 -17.18 1.61 -10.50
CA PRO A 84 -17.02 1.61 -11.95
C PRO A 84 -15.63 1.06 -12.36
N PRO A 85 -15.51 0.56 -13.61
CA PRO A 85 -14.25 -0.03 -14.08
C PRO A 85 -13.11 0.99 -14.22
N ASP A 86 -13.43 2.25 -14.47
CA ASP A 86 -12.44 3.31 -14.69
C ASP A 86 -12.54 4.37 -13.60
N ILE A 87 -11.53 4.46 -12.76
CA ILE A 87 -11.41 5.45 -11.69
C ILE A 87 -10.27 6.41 -12.05
N GLY A 88 -10.51 7.72 -11.97
CA GLY A 88 -9.55 8.77 -12.29
C GLY A 88 -8.48 8.98 -11.21
N GLY A 89 -7.90 7.88 -10.74
CA GLY A 89 -6.90 7.82 -9.69
C GLY A 89 -7.51 7.80 -8.29
N SER A 90 -6.80 7.17 -7.35
CA SER A 90 -7.14 7.21 -5.93
C SER A 90 -5.88 7.36 -5.08
N PHE A 91 -4.84 6.60 -5.38
CA PHE A 91 -3.61 6.52 -4.59
C PHE A 91 -3.87 6.18 -3.11
N GLY A 92 -5.03 5.59 -2.82
CA GLY A 92 -5.49 5.19 -1.49
C GLY A 92 -6.49 6.14 -0.84
N ILE A 93 -6.55 7.43 -1.20
CA ILE A 93 -7.41 8.39 -0.49
C ILE A 93 -8.90 8.13 -0.70
N LYS A 94 -9.31 7.53 -1.83
CA LYS A 94 -10.72 7.20 -2.10
C LYS A 94 -11.28 6.07 -1.21
N SER A 95 -10.45 5.39 -0.43
CA SER A 95 -10.95 4.59 0.67
C SER A 95 -11.73 5.42 1.69
N GLY A 96 -11.47 6.73 1.79
CA GLY A 96 -12.16 7.65 2.69
C GLY A 96 -13.56 8.08 2.27
N VAL A 97 -13.98 7.82 1.04
CA VAL A 97 -15.32 8.22 0.54
C VAL A 97 -16.46 7.53 1.27
N TYR A 98 -16.18 6.40 1.93
CA TYR A 98 -17.18 5.64 2.70
C TYR A 98 -17.96 6.50 3.69
N ALA A 99 -17.36 7.53 4.27
CA ALA A 99 -17.99 8.40 5.24
C ALA A 99 -19.16 9.22 4.64
N TYR A 100 -19.14 9.45 3.33
CA TYR A 100 -20.17 10.23 2.61
C TYR A 100 -21.25 9.37 2.00
N ILE A 101 -21.01 8.08 1.79
CA ILE A 101 -21.97 7.14 1.22
C ILE A 101 -23.28 7.10 2.01
N PRO A 102 -23.31 6.94 3.34
CA PRO A 102 -24.55 6.96 4.11
C PRO A 102 -25.31 8.28 4.00
N LEU A 103 -24.59 9.40 3.94
CA LEU A 103 -25.21 10.74 3.84
C LEU A 103 -25.95 10.89 2.51
N VAL A 104 -25.32 10.49 1.40
CA VAL A 104 -25.95 10.57 0.06
C VAL A 104 -27.09 9.57 -0.07
N ALA A 105 -26.95 8.36 0.51
CA ALA A 105 -28.02 7.36 0.55
C ALA A 105 -29.26 7.86 1.33
N LEU A 106 -29.06 8.46 2.50
CA LEU A 106 -30.15 9.06 3.27
C LEU A 106 -30.77 10.26 2.55
N ALA A 107 -29.98 11.08 1.87
CA ALA A 107 -30.50 12.16 1.04
C ALA A 107 -31.38 11.63 -0.10
N SER A 108 -31.02 10.51 -0.74
CA SER A 108 -31.83 9.85 -1.75
C SER A 108 -33.17 9.37 -1.16
N ARG A 109 -33.16 8.75 0.00
CA ARG A 109 -34.34 8.30 0.72
C ARG A 109 -35.30 9.47 1.02
N LEU A 110 -34.76 10.57 1.57
CA LEU A 110 -35.54 11.74 1.92
C LEU A 110 -36.14 12.46 0.70
N ALA A 111 -35.38 12.47 -0.41
CA ALA A 111 -35.80 13.09 -1.66
C ALA A 111 -36.78 12.22 -2.48
N GLY A 112 -36.83 10.92 -2.24
CA GLY A 112 -37.57 9.93 -3.02
C GLY A 112 -37.10 9.76 -4.46
N VAL A 113 -35.86 10.16 -4.76
CA VAL A 113 -35.22 10.08 -6.09
C VAL A 113 -33.69 9.78 -5.91
N PRO A 114 -33.02 9.28 -6.95
CA PRO A 114 -31.57 9.15 -6.91
C PRO A 114 -30.87 10.49 -6.65
N VAL A 115 -29.88 10.48 -5.76
CA VAL A 115 -29.11 11.68 -5.41
C VAL A 115 -27.63 11.45 -5.73
N ARG A 116 -27.02 12.44 -6.37
CA ARG A 116 -25.59 12.47 -6.68
C ARG A 116 -24.89 13.60 -5.93
N TRP A 117 -23.74 13.29 -5.35
CA TRP A 117 -22.76 14.25 -4.88
C TRP A 117 -21.41 14.01 -5.59
N THR A 118 -20.79 15.06 -6.03
CA THR A 118 -19.42 15.03 -6.56
C THR A 118 -18.67 16.16 -5.89
N ALA A 119 -17.60 15.80 -5.16
CA ALA A 119 -16.76 16.79 -4.51
C ALA A 119 -16.07 17.69 -5.54
N ASP A 120 -16.02 18.97 -5.29
CA ASP A 120 -15.08 19.83 -5.99
C ASP A 120 -13.64 19.66 -5.45
N ARG A 121 -12.67 20.33 -6.06
CA ARG A 121 -11.27 20.19 -5.64
C ARG A 121 -11.02 20.71 -4.23
N TRP A 122 -11.73 21.75 -3.83
CA TRP A 122 -11.60 22.31 -2.48
C TRP A 122 -12.18 21.36 -1.43
N GLU A 123 -13.36 20.84 -1.65
CA GLU A 123 -13.99 19.83 -0.80
C GLU A 123 -13.10 18.58 -0.68
N ASP A 124 -12.53 18.11 -1.80
CA ASP A 124 -11.65 16.94 -1.81
C ASP A 124 -10.40 17.17 -0.96
N LEU A 125 -9.74 18.33 -1.08
CA LEU A 125 -8.55 18.66 -0.29
C LEU A 125 -8.84 18.80 1.21
N VAL A 126 -10.01 19.28 1.59
CA VAL A 126 -10.39 19.51 3.00
C VAL A 126 -10.97 18.26 3.64
N ALA A 127 -11.78 17.50 2.91
CA ALA A 127 -12.61 16.41 3.43
C ALA A 127 -12.05 15.00 3.15
N SER A 128 -11.12 14.84 2.20
CA SER A 128 -10.50 13.55 1.91
C SER A 128 -9.49 13.11 2.98
N GLN A 129 -8.93 11.94 2.80
CA GLN A 129 -7.87 11.46 3.67
C GLN A 129 -6.53 12.10 3.32
N ALA A 130 -5.70 12.31 4.34
CA ALA A 130 -4.31 12.71 4.20
C ALA A 130 -3.38 11.57 4.63
N GLY A 131 -2.18 11.53 4.08
CA GLY A 131 -1.11 10.69 4.60
C GLY A 131 -0.63 11.19 5.96
N THR A 132 -0.26 10.27 6.83
CA THR A 132 0.10 10.53 8.23
C THR A 132 1.37 11.38 8.34
N ALA A 133 1.33 12.43 9.15
CA ALA A 133 2.55 13.09 9.58
C ALA A 133 3.25 12.24 10.63
N ARG A 134 4.57 12.11 10.50
CA ARG A 134 5.40 11.31 11.40
C ARG A 134 6.57 12.09 11.93
N LEU A 135 6.81 11.98 13.24
CA LEU A 135 8.06 12.36 13.86
C LEU A 135 8.79 11.07 14.25
N THR A 136 10.03 10.93 13.81
CA THR A 136 10.87 9.78 14.17
C THR A 136 12.17 10.29 14.77
N HIS A 137 12.48 9.87 15.99
CA HIS A 137 13.84 9.95 16.52
C HIS A 137 14.53 8.62 16.22
N ALA A 138 15.62 8.66 15.48
CA ALA A 138 16.30 7.46 14.98
C ALA A 138 17.77 7.48 15.36
N SER A 139 18.29 6.30 15.78
CA SER A 139 19.70 6.10 16.11
C SER A 139 20.20 4.84 15.40
N ALA A 140 21.45 4.90 14.91
CA ALA A 140 22.18 3.76 14.35
C ALA A 140 23.41 3.45 15.20
N ALA A 141 23.59 2.18 15.53
CA ALA A 141 24.84 1.62 16.07
C ALA A 141 25.70 1.14 14.91
N VAL A 142 26.95 1.55 14.85
CA VAL A 142 27.84 1.31 13.70
C VAL A 142 29.18 0.79 14.19
N ASP A 143 29.70 -0.26 13.55
CA ASP A 143 31.02 -0.80 13.85
C ASP A 143 32.16 0.02 13.17
N ALA A 144 33.43 -0.31 13.48
CA ALA A 144 34.60 0.32 12.90
C ALA A 144 34.69 0.22 11.36
N GLY A 145 34.03 -0.81 10.77
CA GLY A 145 34.01 -1.03 9.32
C GLY A 145 32.89 -0.25 8.61
N GLY A 146 32.03 0.45 9.34
CA GLY A 146 30.88 1.18 8.80
C GLY A 146 29.65 0.30 8.57
N ARG A 147 29.57 -0.88 9.20
CA ARG A 147 28.34 -1.70 9.19
C ARG A 147 27.39 -1.21 10.28
N ILE A 148 26.16 -1.00 9.89
CA ILE A 148 25.07 -0.67 10.82
C ILE A 148 24.58 -1.96 11.45
N THR A 149 24.85 -2.14 12.73
CA THR A 149 24.54 -3.37 13.48
C THR A 149 23.18 -3.31 14.14
N ALA A 150 22.74 -2.11 14.55
CA ALA A 150 21.42 -1.94 15.16
C ALA A 150 20.77 -0.60 14.79
N LEU A 151 19.43 -0.58 14.86
CA LEU A 151 18.64 0.65 14.79
C LEU A 151 17.76 0.79 16.06
N ARG A 152 17.61 2.02 16.51
CA ARG A 152 16.57 2.42 17.47
C ARG A 152 15.68 3.45 16.80
N LEU A 153 14.36 3.23 16.86
CA LEU A 153 13.35 4.09 16.25
C LEU A 153 12.29 4.43 17.28
N GLU A 154 12.15 5.71 17.59
CA GLU A 154 11.04 6.24 18.39
C GLU A 154 10.10 6.97 17.42
N ILE A 155 8.93 6.40 17.21
CA ILE A 155 7.99 6.84 16.15
C ILE A 155 6.73 7.41 16.78
N LEU A 156 6.36 8.61 16.35
CA LEU A 156 5.13 9.27 16.70
C LEU A 156 4.33 9.62 15.44
N ASP A 157 3.19 8.97 15.25
CA ASP A 157 2.26 9.22 14.15
C ASP A 157 1.08 10.08 14.59
N ASP A 158 0.82 11.17 13.86
CA ASP A 158 -0.36 12.01 14.02
C ASP A 158 -1.48 11.46 13.10
N VAL A 159 -2.49 10.81 13.70
CA VAL A 159 -3.61 10.22 12.97
C VAL A 159 -4.84 11.12 12.87
N GLY A 160 -4.75 12.36 13.37
CA GLY A 160 -5.85 13.32 13.35
C GLY A 160 -6.87 13.13 14.47
N ALA A 161 -8.08 13.67 14.31
CA ALA A 161 -9.07 13.79 15.38
C ALA A 161 -9.72 12.44 15.76
N HIS A 162 -9.77 11.49 14.87
CA HIS A 162 -10.27 10.13 15.09
C HIS A 162 -9.64 9.15 14.12
N LEU A 163 -9.69 7.87 14.47
CA LEU A 163 -9.22 6.81 13.58
C LEU A 163 -10.20 6.60 12.43
N ARG A 164 -9.69 6.56 11.21
CA ARG A 164 -10.40 6.03 10.04
C ARG A 164 -9.81 4.67 9.68
N PRO A 165 -10.61 3.68 9.23
CA PRO A 165 -10.05 2.44 8.72
C PRO A 165 -9.05 2.71 7.58
N PRO A 166 -7.90 2.01 7.55
CA PRO A 166 -7.45 0.97 8.47
C PRO A 166 -6.50 1.48 9.59
N GLU A 167 -6.50 2.76 9.93
CA GLU A 167 -5.59 3.30 10.97
C GLU A 167 -5.78 2.61 12.32
N PRO A 168 -4.71 2.42 13.12
CA PRO A 168 -3.36 2.95 12.97
C PRO A 168 -2.42 2.05 12.14
N ALA A 169 -2.91 1.40 11.10
CA ALA A 169 -2.14 0.45 10.30
C ALA A 169 -0.97 1.11 9.53
N THR A 170 -1.05 2.42 9.21
CA THR A 170 0.07 3.17 8.62
C THR A 170 1.34 3.06 9.45
N LEU A 171 1.20 3.07 10.79
CA LEU A 171 2.32 2.93 11.70
C LEU A 171 3.00 1.55 11.59
N TYR A 172 2.23 0.50 11.37
CA TYR A 172 2.68 -0.89 11.49
C TYR A 172 2.96 -1.60 10.17
N ARG A 173 2.48 -1.06 9.03
CA ARG A 173 2.60 -1.74 7.73
C ARG A 173 4.04 -2.14 7.39
N CYS A 174 5.00 -1.31 7.70
CA CYS A 174 6.40 -1.53 7.35
C CYS A 174 7.18 -2.35 8.38
N PHE A 175 6.54 -2.93 9.39
CA PHE A 175 7.26 -3.67 10.43
C PHE A 175 7.99 -4.90 9.90
N GLY A 176 7.54 -5.51 8.83
CA GLY A 176 8.25 -6.61 8.18
C GLY A 176 9.52 -6.19 7.44
N ASN A 177 9.67 -4.90 7.11
CA ASN A 177 10.77 -4.38 6.29
C ASN A 177 11.43 -3.11 6.86
N LEU A 178 11.48 -2.99 8.19
CA LEU A 178 12.09 -1.84 8.90
C LEU A 178 13.55 -1.58 8.53
N VAL A 179 14.26 -2.63 8.14
CA VAL A 179 15.69 -2.55 7.75
C VAL A 179 15.89 -2.17 6.29
N GLY A 180 14.80 -2.08 5.48
CA GLY A 180 14.94 -1.85 4.04
C GLY A 180 15.82 -2.90 3.38
N PRO A 181 16.72 -2.55 2.43
CA PRO A 181 17.61 -3.49 1.77
C PRO A 181 18.87 -3.83 2.58
N TYR A 182 18.96 -3.41 3.85
CA TYR A 182 20.17 -3.49 4.63
C TYR A 182 20.20 -4.68 5.59
N ALA A 183 21.39 -5.29 5.74
CA ALA A 183 21.64 -6.42 6.64
C ALA A 183 21.85 -5.93 8.09
N ILE A 184 20.81 -5.39 8.70
CA ILE A 184 20.80 -4.89 10.08
C ILE A 184 20.17 -5.96 10.97
N GLU A 185 20.86 -6.36 12.03
CA GLU A 185 20.51 -7.54 12.82
C GLU A 185 19.65 -7.22 14.04
N HIS A 186 19.75 -6.00 14.59
CA HIS A 186 19.11 -5.66 15.86
C HIS A 186 18.24 -4.43 15.73
N LEU A 187 17.02 -4.47 16.34
CA LEU A 187 16.08 -3.37 16.28
C LEU A 187 15.44 -3.12 17.66
N ALA A 188 15.34 -1.85 18.05
CA ALA A 188 14.48 -1.36 19.11
C ALA A 188 13.49 -0.36 18.53
N VAL A 189 12.19 -0.55 18.73
CA VAL A 189 11.16 0.31 18.18
C VAL A 189 10.15 0.67 19.23
N GLU A 190 9.95 1.97 19.45
CA GLU A 190 8.83 2.54 20.21
C GLU A 190 7.88 3.18 19.20
N ALA A 191 6.63 2.73 19.16
CA ALA A 191 5.69 3.12 18.12
C ALA A 191 4.39 3.64 18.75
N ARG A 192 4.09 4.93 18.54
CA ARG A 192 2.91 5.61 19.07
C ARG A 192 2.07 6.24 17.97
N ALA A 193 0.76 6.03 18.03
CA ALA A 193 -0.23 6.79 17.26
C ALA A 193 -1.01 7.70 18.21
N VAL A 194 -1.08 8.99 17.89
CA VAL A 194 -1.72 10.02 18.71
C VAL A 194 -2.84 10.73 17.96
N LEU A 195 -3.86 11.15 18.70
CA LEU A 195 -4.94 11.99 18.20
C LEU A 195 -4.54 13.46 18.30
N THR A 196 -4.96 14.25 17.32
CA THR A 196 -4.76 15.71 17.26
C THR A 196 -5.98 16.39 16.67
N ASN A 197 -6.05 17.73 16.78
CA ASN A 197 -7.13 18.54 16.20
C ASN A 197 -6.97 18.77 14.68
N ARG A 198 -6.60 17.72 13.94
CA ARG A 198 -6.43 17.76 12.48
C ARG A 198 -7.41 16.83 11.79
N ALA A 199 -7.58 17.00 10.48
CA ALA A 199 -8.36 16.07 9.67
C ALA A 199 -7.78 14.63 9.85
N PRO A 200 -8.64 13.60 9.93
CA PRO A 200 -8.19 12.22 10.09
C PRO A 200 -7.32 11.75 8.92
N THR A 201 -6.35 10.91 9.23
CA THR A 201 -5.50 10.27 8.22
C THR A 201 -6.09 8.96 7.73
N GLY A 202 -5.50 8.40 6.69
CA GLY A 202 -5.86 7.10 6.15
C GLY A 202 -4.89 6.65 5.08
N LEU A 203 -5.32 5.74 4.23
CA LEU A 203 -4.50 5.20 3.16
C LEU A 203 -4.00 6.30 2.23
N ASN A 204 -2.71 6.28 1.98
CA ASN A 204 -2.08 7.08 0.95
C ASN A 204 -0.90 6.27 0.38
N ARG A 205 -0.63 6.39 -0.91
CA ARG A 205 0.37 5.64 -1.67
C ARG A 205 1.65 5.43 -0.87
N GLY A 206 2.12 4.16 -0.75
CA GLY A 206 3.26 3.77 0.08
C GLY A 206 2.94 3.52 1.56
N PHE A 207 1.85 4.07 2.09
CA PHE A 207 1.20 3.70 3.36
C PHE A 207 2.19 3.35 4.50
N GLY A 208 2.83 4.37 5.05
CA GLY A 208 3.90 4.24 6.07
C GLY A 208 5.31 4.06 5.49
N GLY A 209 5.42 3.62 4.24
CA GLY A 209 6.71 3.41 3.57
C GLY A 209 7.50 4.70 3.38
N GLN A 210 6.87 5.76 2.89
CA GLN A 210 7.57 7.03 2.68
C GLN A 210 8.21 7.55 3.97
N GLN A 211 7.49 7.48 5.08
CA GLN A 211 7.97 7.91 6.38
C GLN A 211 9.15 7.08 6.86
N LEU A 212 9.08 5.76 6.66
CA LEU A 212 10.16 4.85 7.01
C LEU A 212 11.40 5.09 6.13
N TYR A 213 11.25 5.07 4.81
CA TYR A 213 12.38 5.17 3.90
C TYR A 213 13.06 6.53 3.95
N PHE A 214 12.29 7.60 4.14
CA PHE A 214 12.87 8.91 4.40
C PHE A 214 13.78 8.89 5.64
N THR A 215 13.32 8.30 6.73
CA THR A 215 14.09 8.19 7.96
C THR A 215 15.32 7.29 7.77
N LEU A 216 15.12 6.08 7.24
CA LEU A 216 16.18 5.09 7.08
C LEU A 216 17.28 5.57 6.14
N GLU A 217 16.92 6.03 4.95
CA GLU A 217 17.87 6.46 3.93
C GLU A 217 18.64 7.72 4.33
N ARG A 218 17.96 8.65 5.05
CA ARG A 218 18.64 9.81 5.62
C ARG A 218 19.63 9.42 6.72
N LEU A 219 19.25 8.47 7.59
CA LEU A 219 20.12 7.99 8.65
C LEU A 219 21.35 7.25 8.08
N VAL A 220 21.16 6.41 7.05
CA VAL A 220 22.25 5.73 6.33
C VAL A 220 23.21 6.75 5.69
N GLU A 221 22.68 7.77 5.01
CA GLU A 221 23.49 8.82 4.41
C GLU A 221 24.26 9.64 5.46
N MET A 222 23.61 9.99 6.58
CA MET A 222 24.27 10.69 7.69
C MET A 222 25.37 9.84 8.32
N THR A 223 25.16 8.52 8.40
CA THR A 223 26.19 7.56 8.86
C THR A 223 27.39 7.59 7.93
N GLY A 224 27.17 7.51 6.62
CA GLY A 224 28.27 7.63 5.64
C GLY A 224 29.06 8.93 5.82
N ARG A 225 28.39 10.07 5.89
CA ARG A 225 29.02 11.37 6.10
C ARG A 225 29.82 11.44 7.40
N ARG A 226 29.30 10.88 8.50
CA ARG A 226 29.99 10.83 9.79
C ARG A 226 31.31 10.05 9.73
N LEU A 227 31.35 9.02 8.89
CA LEU A 227 32.50 8.13 8.69
C LEU A 227 33.41 8.57 7.53
N GLY A 228 33.12 9.65 6.83
CA GLY A 228 33.85 10.07 5.64
C GLY A 228 33.65 9.17 4.42
N LEU A 229 32.57 8.36 4.40
CA LEU A 229 32.20 7.49 3.30
C LEU A 229 31.22 8.20 2.37
N ASP A 230 31.35 7.95 1.07
CA ASP A 230 30.36 8.45 0.12
C ASP A 230 29.02 7.68 0.22
N PRO A 231 27.92 8.25 -0.34
CA PRO A 231 26.58 7.65 -0.25
C PRO A 231 26.45 6.26 -0.89
N VAL A 232 27.26 5.93 -1.88
CA VAL A 232 27.29 4.61 -2.52
C VAL A 232 27.98 3.62 -1.61
N GLU A 233 29.15 3.98 -1.10
CA GLU A 233 30.01 3.10 -0.31
C GLU A 233 29.33 2.67 1.01
N ILE A 234 28.69 3.59 1.74
CA ILE A 234 27.97 3.22 2.97
C ILE A 234 26.83 2.25 2.69
N ARG A 235 26.11 2.40 1.55
CA ARG A 235 25.06 1.47 1.14
C ARG A 235 25.65 0.12 0.79
N ARG A 236 26.68 0.09 -0.04
CA ARG A 236 27.35 -1.14 -0.48
C ARG A 236 27.82 -2.03 0.69
N ARG A 237 28.35 -1.43 1.73
CA ARG A 237 28.80 -2.14 2.96
C ARG A 237 27.65 -2.78 3.73
N ASN A 238 26.46 -2.25 3.58
CA ASN A 238 25.30 -2.64 4.39
C ASN A 238 24.25 -3.42 3.64
N LEU A 239 24.32 -3.52 2.29
CA LEU A 239 23.32 -4.24 1.51
C LEU A 239 23.26 -5.73 1.84
N ILE A 240 22.07 -6.29 1.87
CA ILE A 240 21.83 -7.73 1.90
C ILE A 240 22.39 -8.32 0.59
N PRO A 241 23.33 -9.27 0.64
CA PRO A 241 23.89 -9.89 -0.56
C PRO A 241 22.89 -10.84 -1.23
N ALA A 242 22.99 -11.02 -2.55
CA ALA A 242 22.11 -11.92 -3.31
C ALA A 242 22.10 -13.36 -2.78
N GLN A 243 23.25 -13.84 -2.29
CA GLN A 243 23.38 -15.20 -1.72
C GLN A 243 22.66 -15.33 -0.36
N GLY A 244 22.22 -14.22 0.26
CA GLY A 244 21.44 -14.21 1.50
C GLY A 244 19.95 -14.40 1.28
N MET A 245 19.49 -14.52 0.02
CA MET A 245 18.07 -14.72 -0.29
C MET A 245 17.68 -16.22 -0.25
N PRO A 246 16.47 -16.55 0.25
CA PRO A 246 15.50 -15.66 0.89
C PRO A 246 15.99 -15.11 2.24
N TYR A 247 15.85 -13.80 2.45
CA TYR A 247 16.34 -13.13 3.66
C TYR A 247 15.20 -12.89 4.66
N ARG A 248 15.39 -13.31 5.90
CA ARG A 248 14.47 -13.03 7.00
C ARG A 248 14.95 -11.82 7.79
N THR A 249 14.13 -10.77 7.81
CA THR A 249 14.44 -9.57 8.60
C THR A 249 14.33 -9.84 10.10
N PRO A 250 14.99 -9.08 10.97
CA PRO A 250 14.86 -9.24 12.42
C PRO A 250 13.41 -9.17 12.91
N SER A 251 12.60 -8.33 12.30
CA SER A 251 11.16 -8.17 12.61
C SER A 251 10.26 -9.25 12.00
N GLY A 252 10.81 -10.25 11.31
CA GLY A 252 10.13 -11.45 10.84
C GLY A 252 9.59 -11.38 9.41
N GLY A 253 9.81 -10.28 8.69
CA GLY A 253 9.53 -10.21 7.25
C GLY A 253 10.43 -11.14 6.46
N VAL A 254 9.96 -11.60 5.30
CA VAL A 254 10.74 -12.45 4.40
C VAL A 254 10.84 -11.77 3.04
N TYR A 255 12.07 -11.50 2.61
CA TYR A 255 12.38 -11.10 1.24
C TYR A 255 12.66 -12.37 0.45
N ASP A 256 11.81 -12.67 -0.49
CA ASP A 256 11.84 -13.94 -1.23
C ASP A 256 13.00 -14.02 -2.22
N SER A 257 13.34 -12.89 -2.83
CA SER A 257 14.37 -12.79 -3.86
C SER A 257 14.90 -11.35 -3.96
N GLY A 258 16.02 -11.19 -4.64
CA GLY A 258 16.62 -9.90 -4.95
C GLY A 258 18.13 -9.94 -5.04
N ASP A 259 18.69 -9.01 -5.81
CA ASP A 259 20.13 -8.71 -5.87
C ASP A 259 20.29 -7.20 -5.73
N TYR A 260 20.37 -6.73 -4.49
CA TYR A 260 20.46 -5.30 -4.19
C TYR A 260 21.82 -4.69 -4.60
N PRO A 261 22.96 -5.39 -4.44
CA PRO A 261 24.23 -4.94 -5.01
C PRO A 261 24.18 -4.74 -6.52
N ALA A 262 23.67 -5.72 -7.28
CA ALA A 262 23.54 -5.60 -8.73
C ALA A 262 22.58 -4.49 -9.15
N LEU A 263 21.48 -4.29 -8.41
CA LEU A 263 20.57 -3.17 -8.63
C LEU A 263 21.28 -1.83 -8.45
N LEU A 264 22.07 -1.68 -7.38
CA LEU A 264 22.86 -0.47 -7.15
C LEU A 264 23.86 -0.23 -8.28
N ASP A 265 24.59 -1.25 -8.71
CA ASP A 265 25.54 -1.14 -9.81
C ASP A 265 24.88 -0.75 -11.13
N THR A 266 23.70 -1.31 -11.41
CA THR A 266 22.90 -0.96 -12.59
C THR A 266 22.42 0.48 -12.52
N LEU A 267 21.91 0.93 -11.38
CA LEU A 267 21.51 2.32 -11.17
C LEU A 267 22.67 3.30 -11.40
N LEU A 268 23.85 2.99 -10.89
CA LEU A 268 25.02 3.85 -11.05
C LEU A 268 25.46 3.96 -12.51
N ARG A 269 25.46 2.85 -13.23
CA ARG A 269 25.89 2.76 -14.64
C ARG A 269 24.86 3.39 -15.58
N GLU A 270 23.60 2.95 -15.47
CA GLU A 270 22.54 3.31 -16.43
C GLU A 270 21.79 4.59 -16.05
N GLY A 271 21.80 4.95 -14.76
CA GLY A 271 21.19 6.17 -14.26
C GLY A 271 22.04 7.43 -14.45
N GLY A 272 23.27 7.33 -15.01
CA GLY A 272 24.12 8.50 -15.22
C GLY A 272 24.56 9.17 -13.92
N HIS A 273 24.84 8.39 -12.87
CA HIS A 273 25.16 8.95 -11.54
C HIS A 273 26.41 9.85 -11.56
N ALA A 274 27.45 9.45 -12.30
CA ALA A 274 28.69 10.24 -12.40
C ALA A 274 28.43 11.59 -13.10
N GLU A 275 27.65 11.58 -14.17
CA GLU A 275 27.25 12.77 -14.91
C GLU A 275 26.39 13.72 -14.05
N MET A 276 25.45 13.17 -13.26
CA MET A 276 24.65 13.95 -12.32
C MET A 276 25.51 14.61 -11.24
N LEU A 277 26.53 13.94 -10.73
CA LEU A 277 27.47 14.52 -9.75
C LEU A 277 28.30 15.64 -10.38
N ALA A 278 28.83 15.43 -11.59
CA ALA A 278 29.57 16.44 -12.33
C ALA A 278 28.72 17.69 -12.63
N GLU A 279 27.47 17.50 -13.04
CA GLU A 279 26.54 18.61 -13.29
C GLU A 279 26.18 19.35 -12.00
N ARG A 280 25.94 18.63 -10.90
CA ARG A 280 25.75 19.23 -9.57
C ARG A 280 26.91 20.17 -9.22
N ASP A 281 28.14 19.68 -9.41
CA ASP A 281 29.34 20.43 -9.02
C ASP A 281 29.55 21.64 -9.94
N ARG A 282 29.28 21.51 -11.23
CA ARG A 282 29.27 22.62 -12.19
C ARG A 282 28.24 23.70 -11.79
N LEU A 283 27.02 23.30 -11.43
CA LEU A 283 25.96 24.23 -11.00
C LEU A 283 26.34 24.94 -9.70
N ARG A 284 26.93 24.24 -8.74
CA ARG A 284 27.38 24.81 -7.46
C ARG A 284 28.52 25.81 -7.67
N ALA A 285 29.46 25.50 -8.55
CA ALA A 285 30.54 26.43 -8.92
C ALA A 285 30.00 27.72 -9.58
N ALA A 286 28.85 27.61 -10.27
CA ALA A 286 28.13 28.76 -10.83
C ALA A 286 27.21 29.46 -9.82
N GLY A 287 27.32 29.21 -8.52
CA GLY A 287 26.51 29.80 -7.46
C GLY A 287 25.05 29.33 -7.38
N ARG A 288 24.68 28.23 -8.08
CA ARG A 288 23.34 27.67 -8.05
C ARG A 288 23.22 26.59 -6.98
N LEU A 289 22.01 26.49 -6.36
CA LEU A 289 21.71 25.39 -5.46
C LEU A 289 21.41 24.11 -6.28
N ALA A 290 22.18 23.07 -6.05
CA ALA A 290 22.01 21.79 -6.70
C ALA A 290 22.33 20.64 -5.73
N GLY A 291 21.59 19.54 -5.83
CA GLY A 291 21.77 18.33 -5.02
C GLY A 291 21.47 17.09 -5.81
N VAL A 292 22.17 16.00 -5.51
CA VAL A 292 21.86 14.64 -5.98
C VAL A 292 21.58 13.79 -4.75
N GLY A 293 20.51 13.05 -4.75
CA GLY A 293 20.12 12.12 -3.69
C GLY A 293 19.93 10.72 -4.24
N MET A 294 20.16 9.73 -3.38
CA MET A 294 19.97 8.31 -3.67
C MET A 294 19.16 7.68 -2.55
N ALA A 295 18.23 6.78 -2.89
CA ALA A 295 17.49 5.98 -1.94
C ALA A 295 17.30 4.57 -2.49
N MET A 296 17.33 3.57 -1.62
CA MET A 296 17.03 2.18 -1.93
C MET A 296 15.85 1.70 -1.09
N VAL A 297 14.83 1.16 -1.74
CA VAL A 297 13.56 0.84 -1.10
C VAL A 297 13.17 -0.61 -1.38
N VAL A 298 12.70 -1.30 -0.34
CA VAL A 298 12.05 -2.61 -0.43
C VAL A 298 10.62 -2.43 0.06
N ASP A 299 9.67 -2.32 -0.86
CA ASP A 299 8.26 -2.14 -0.51
C ASP A 299 7.50 -3.47 -0.65
N PRO A 300 6.72 -3.88 0.38
CA PRO A 300 5.97 -5.12 0.33
C PRO A 300 4.82 -5.04 -0.68
N SER A 301 4.60 -6.10 -1.44
CA SER A 301 3.45 -6.26 -2.32
C SER A 301 2.56 -7.41 -1.89
N GLY A 302 1.27 -7.37 -2.23
CA GLY A 302 0.33 -8.43 -1.93
C GLY A 302 0.14 -8.68 -0.43
N THR A 303 0.05 -7.63 0.38
CA THR A 303 -0.07 -7.74 1.85
C THR A 303 -1.25 -8.60 2.29
N ASN A 304 -1.03 -9.41 3.33
CA ASN A 304 -2.07 -10.20 4.00
C ASN A 304 -2.82 -9.44 5.11
N LEU A 305 -2.57 -8.14 5.29
CA LEU A 305 -3.13 -7.29 6.34
C LEU A 305 -2.78 -7.71 7.78
N GLY A 306 -1.87 -8.67 7.97
CA GLY A 306 -1.46 -9.15 9.29
C GLY A 306 -0.80 -8.08 10.16
N TYR A 307 -0.23 -7.04 9.56
CA TYR A 307 0.34 -5.90 10.28
C TYR A 307 -0.70 -5.12 11.12
N ILE A 308 -1.99 -5.20 10.78
CA ILE A 308 -3.06 -4.58 11.58
C ILE A 308 -3.14 -5.21 12.97
N ASP A 309 -2.83 -6.50 13.09
CA ASP A 309 -2.85 -7.20 14.37
C ASP A 309 -1.78 -6.69 15.35
N LEU A 310 -0.74 -6.03 14.87
CA LEU A 310 0.26 -5.38 15.74
C LEU A 310 -0.32 -4.22 16.55
N ALA A 311 -1.42 -3.61 16.09
CA ALA A 311 -2.15 -2.59 16.84
C ALA A 311 -3.03 -3.16 17.97
N ARG A 312 -3.28 -4.47 17.97
CA ARG A 312 -4.17 -5.16 18.92
C ARG A 312 -3.40 -5.68 20.13
N THR A 313 -4.11 -5.86 21.23
CA THR A 313 -3.56 -6.58 22.39
C THR A 313 -3.38 -8.07 22.06
N PRO A 314 -2.59 -8.84 22.84
CA PRO A 314 -2.51 -10.29 22.67
C PRO A 314 -3.86 -11.00 22.79
N GLU A 315 -4.74 -10.52 23.67
CA GLU A 315 -6.10 -11.04 23.87
C GLU A 315 -6.98 -10.80 22.65
N GLU A 316 -6.98 -9.58 22.13
CA GLU A 316 -7.72 -9.21 20.92
C GLU A 316 -7.24 -9.98 19.69
N ARG A 317 -5.91 -10.26 19.60
CA ARG A 317 -5.36 -11.09 18.50
C ARG A 317 -5.84 -12.53 18.59
N ARG A 318 -5.90 -13.12 19.79
CA ARG A 318 -6.41 -14.47 20.00
C ARG A 318 -7.91 -14.60 19.72
N ALA A 319 -8.68 -13.56 20.01
CA ALA A 319 -10.13 -13.52 19.77
C ALA A 319 -10.48 -13.14 18.31
N GLY A 320 -9.55 -12.52 17.57
CA GLY A 320 -9.77 -12.06 16.21
C GLY A 320 -9.64 -13.16 15.16
N LEU A 321 -10.43 -13.07 14.10
CA LEU A 321 -10.24 -13.89 12.90
C LEU A 321 -9.06 -13.35 12.10
N GLY A 322 -8.22 -14.24 11.59
CA GLY A 322 -7.17 -13.90 10.66
C GLY A 322 -7.75 -13.27 9.39
N LYS A 323 -7.17 -12.15 8.95
CA LYS A 323 -7.55 -11.48 7.70
C LYS A 323 -6.43 -11.65 6.68
N SER A 324 -6.81 -11.86 5.41
CA SER A 324 -5.85 -11.93 4.32
C SER A 324 -6.26 -11.01 3.18
N GLY A 325 -5.37 -10.10 2.82
CA GLY A 325 -5.45 -9.31 1.60
C GLY A 325 -4.93 -10.05 0.36
N CYS A 326 -4.49 -11.30 0.51
CA CYS A 326 -3.98 -12.15 -0.56
C CYS A 326 -5.04 -13.05 -1.18
N THR A 327 -6.31 -12.63 -1.16
CA THR A 327 -7.42 -13.34 -1.80
C THR A 327 -7.88 -12.61 -3.05
N GLU A 328 -8.24 -13.36 -4.08
CA GLU A 328 -8.86 -12.85 -5.31
C GLU A 328 -9.75 -13.93 -5.92
N SER A 329 -10.75 -13.49 -6.67
CA SER A 329 -11.58 -14.34 -7.50
C SER A 329 -11.55 -13.87 -8.95
N ALA A 330 -11.47 -14.82 -9.88
CA ALA A 330 -11.64 -14.59 -11.30
C ALA A 330 -12.73 -15.52 -11.83
N THR A 331 -13.69 -14.95 -12.55
CA THR A 331 -14.73 -15.73 -13.23
C THR A 331 -14.50 -15.63 -14.72
N LEU A 332 -14.39 -16.79 -15.39
CA LEU A 332 -14.13 -16.88 -16.81
C LEU A 332 -15.25 -17.69 -17.49
N SER A 333 -15.76 -17.18 -18.60
CA SER A 333 -16.72 -17.87 -19.44
C SER A 333 -16.35 -17.73 -20.91
N MET A 334 -16.67 -18.75 -21.71
CA MET A 334 -16.52 -18.75 -23.16
C MET A 334 -17.89 -18.99 -23.79
N ASP A 335 -18.24 -18.20 -24.79
CA ASP A 335 -19.43 -18.41 -25.57
C ASP A 335 -19.19 -19.40 -26.74
N PRO A 336 -20.26 -19.93 -27.40
CA PRO A 336 -20.10 -20.92 -28.47
C PRO A 336 -19.37 -20.40 -29.71
N MET A 337 -19.17 -19.09 -29.84
CA MET A 337 -18.45 -18.47 -30.95
C MET A 337 -16.98 -18.21 -30.61
N GLY A 338 -16.51 -18.60 -29.41
CA GLY A 338 -15.14 -18.43 -28.95
C GLY A 338 -14.84 -17.11 -28.28
N GLY A 339 -15.85 -16.26 -28.05
CA GLY A 339 -15.71 -15.03 -27.26
C GLY A 339 -15.50 -15.34 -25.78
N VAL A 340 -14.49 -14.74 -25.15
CA VAL A 340 -14.14 -14.97 -23.75
C VAL A 340 -14.49 -13.74 -22.91
N ARG A 341 -15.18 -13.96 -21.79
CA ARG A 341 -15.44 -12.92 -20.79
C ARG A 341 -14.76 -13.27 -19.47
N LEU A 342 -13.91 -12.36 -19.02
CA LEU A 342 -13.28 -12.41 -17.70
C LEU A 342 -13.90 -11.36 -16.77
N ARG A 343 -14.20 -11.72 -15.54
CA ARG A 343 -14.56 -10.80 -14.45
C ARG A 343 -13.57 -10.93 -13.30
N ILE A 344 -13.08 -9.80 -12.81
CA ILE A 344 -12.18 -9.67 -11.66
C ILE A 344 -12.71 -8.61 -10.68
N ALA A 345 -12.34 -8.71 -9.40
CA ALA A 345 -12.76 -7.73 -8.37
C ALA A 345 -11.67 -6.68 -8.09
N THR A 346 -11.05 -6.17 -9.14
CA THR A 346 -9.94 -5.21 -9.04
C THR A 346 -10.12 -4.09 -10.07
N ALA A 347 -10.89 -3.06 -9.69
CA ALA A 347 -11.11 -1.89 -10.54
C ALA A 347 -9.78 -1.14 -10.78
N PRO A 348 -9.42 -0.84 -12.03
CA PRO A 348 -8.22 -0.09 -12.35
C PRO A 348 -8.38 1.40 -12.02
N GLU A 349 -7.24 2.04 -11.83
CA GLU A 349 -7.11 3.48 -11.57
C GLU A 349 -6.07 4.10 -12.51
N GLY A 350 -6.01 3.59 -13.76
CA GLY A 350 -5.05 3.95 -14.78
C GLY A 350 -3.88 2.98 -14.96
N GLN A 351 -3.86 1.83 -14.25
CA GLN A 351 -2.75 0.86 -14.35
C GLN A 351 -2.86 -0.11 -15.53
N GLY A 352 -3.97 -0.10 -16.28
CA GLY A 352 -4.17 -0.98 -17.44
C GLY A 352 -4.46 -2.43 -17.08
N HIS A 353 -5.17 -2.68 -15.99
CA HIS A 353 -5.48 -4.03 -15.52
C HIS A 353 -6.26 -4.85 -16.53
N GLU A 354 -7.21 -4.25 -17.27
CA GLU A 354 -7.97 -4.93 -18.32
C GLU A 354 -7.06 -5.43 -19.44
N THR A 355 -6.11 -4.60 -19.86
CA THR A 355 -5.17 -4.96 -20.92
C THR A 355 -4.30 -6.15 -20.49
N VAL A 356 -3.68 -6.07 -19.31
CA VAL A 356 -2.83 -7.16 -18.80
C VAL A 356 -3.65 -8.42 -18.54
N ALA A 357 -4.87 -8.30 -18.00
CA ALA A 357 -5.76 -9.44 -17.81
C ALA A 357 -6.16 -10.11 -19.12
N ALA A 358 -6.45 -9.32 -20.17
CA ALA A 358 -6.75 -9.85 -21.49
C ALA A 358 -5.54 -10.55 -22.13
N GLN A 359 -4.32 -10.02 -21.94
CA GLN A 359 -3.09 -10.67 -22.39
C GLN A 359 -2.91 -12.04 -21.72
N ILE A 360 -3.05 -12.11 -20.40
CA ILE A 360 -2.93 -13.38 -19.67
C ILE A 360 -3.94 -14.42 -20.19
N VAL A 361 -5.20 -14.03 -20.37
CA VAL A 361 -6.24 -14.95 -20.89
C VAL A 361 -5.92 -15.40 -22.31
N ALA A 362 -5.48 -14.47 -23.15
CA ALA A 362 -5.12 -14.78 -24.56
C ALA A 362 -3.96 -15.80 -24.63
N ASP A 363 -2.92 -15.59 -23.82
CA ASP A 363 -1.77 -16.48 -23.75
C ASP A 363 -2.14 -17.88 -23.20
N GLU A 364 -2.92 -17.92 -22.11
CA GLU A 364 -3.30 -19.18 -21.43
C GLU A 364 -4.28 -20.04 -22.25
N LEU A 365 -5.20 -19.42 -23.00
CA LEU A 365 -6.20 -20.14 -23.79
C LEU A 365 -5.86 -20.29 -25.28
N GLY A 366 -4.82 -19.59 -25.76
CA GLY A 366 -4.45 -19.58 -27.17
C GLY A 366 -5.48 -18.86 -28.06
N VAL A 367 -6.17 -17.84 -27.54
CA VAL A 367 -7.17 -17.05 -28.29
C VAL A 367 -6.62 -15.66 -28.61
N PRO A 368 -7.11 -15.00 -29.69
CA PRO A 368 -6.74 -13.61 -29.94
C PRO A 368 -7.16 -12.71 -28.78
N MET A 369 -6.31 -11.76 -28.38
CA MET A 369 -6.64 -10.78 -27.32
C MET A 369 -7.94 -10.01 -27.61
N ALA A 370 -8.27 -9.75 -28.88
CA ALA A 370 -9.52 -9.11 -29.31
C ALA A 370 -10.79 -9.94 -29.00
N ALA A 371 -10.65 -11.24 -28.78
CA ALA A 371 -11.76 -12.10 -28.36
C ALA A 371 -12.02 -12.05 -26.85
N VAL A 372 -11.15 -11.40 -26.08
CA VAL A 372 -11.25 -11.34 -24.62
C VAL A 372 -11.86 -10.01 -24.18
N ARG A 373 -12.98 -10.08 -23.47
CA ARG A 373 -13.60 -8.93 -22.80
C ARG A 373 -13.38 -9.03 -21.30
N VAL A 374 -12.79 -8.01 -20.71
CA VAL A 374 -12.56 -7.92 -19.25
C VAL A 374 -13.58 -6.99 -18.63
N ASP A 375 -14.22 -7.44 -17.55
CA ASP A 375 -15.05 -6.64 -16.65
C ASP A 375 -14.29 -6.51 -15.33
N ALA A 376 -13.75 -5.35 -15.08
CA ALA A 376 -12.99 -5.01 -13.89
C ALA A 376 -13.77 -4.10 -12.92
N SER A 377 -15.08 -3.91 -13.13
CA SER A 377 -15.96 -3.27 -12.16
C SER A 377 -16.07 -4.13 -10.89
N ILE A 378 -16.42 -3.51 -9.75
CA ILE A 378 -16.72 -4.25 -8.53
C ILE A 378 -18.19 -4.05 -8.19
N ASP A 379 -18.91 -5.15 -7.99
CA ASP A 379 -20.34 -5.15 -7.67
C ASP A 379 -20.59 -6.17 -6.55
N THR A 380 -20.95 -5.68 -5.35
CA THR A 380 -21.12 -6.55 -4.17
C THR A 380 -22.31 -7.48 -4.27
N ALA A 381 -23.26 -7.26 -5.17
CA ALA A 381 -24.39 -8.15 -5.42
C ALA A 381 -24.08 -9.22 -6.49
N ALA A 382 -23.11 -8.99 -7.37
CA ALA A 382 -22.84 -9.84 -8.54
C ALA A 382 -21.54 -10.61 -8.45
N GLN A 383 -20.68 -10.32 -7.48
CA GLN A 383 -19.37 -10.92 -7.34
C GLN A 383 -19.21 -11.64 -6.00
N VAL A 384 -18.29 -12.61 -5.97
CA VAL A 384 -17.93 -13.32 -4.75
C VAL A 384 -17.26 -12.35 -3.78
N TRP A 385 -17.63 -12.43 -2.51
CA TRP A 385 -17.04 -11.61 -1.45
C TRP A 385 -15.51 -11.74 -1.45
N ASN A 386 -14.84 -10.59 -1.39
CA ASN A 386 -13.39 -10.52 -1.44
C ASN A 386 -12.90 -9.40 -0.51
N VAL A 387 -12.20 -9.77 0.55
CA VAL A 387 -11.64 -8.81 1.51
C VAL A 387 -10.68 -7.81 0.86
N SER A 388 -10.10 -8.16 -0.27
CA SER A 388 -9.08 -7.36 -0.96
C SER A 388 -9.64 -6.59 -2.15
N SER A 389 -10.94 -6.41 -2.27
CA SER A 389 -11.56 -5.73 -3.42
C SER A 389 -10.93 -4.35 -3.67
N GLY A 390 -10.30 -4.17 -4.83
CA GLY A 390 -9.65 -2.92 -5.24
C GLY A 390 -8.18 -3.07 -5.64
N SER A 391 -7.62 -1.97 -6.14
CA SER A 391 -6.22 -1.84 -6.57
C SER A 391 -5.37 -1.25 -5.48
N TYR A 392 -4.60 -2.05 -4.75
CA TYR A 392 -3.66 -1.60 -3.73
C TYR A 392 -2.54 -2.61 -3.49
N SER A 393 -1.48 -2.19 -2.77
CA SER A 393 -0.33 -3.03 -2.39
C SER A 393 0.31 -3.79 -3.55
N SER A 394 0.30 -3.24 -4.76
CA SER A 394 0.83 -3.87 -5.98
C SER A 394 0.35 -5.32 -6.17
N ARG A 395 -0.89 -5.63 -5.71
CA ARG A 395 -1.42 -7.00 -5.63
C ARG A 395 -1.80 -7.61 -6.98
N PHE A 396 -1.90 -6.81 -8.05
CA PHE A 396 -2.37 -7.33 -9.34
C PHE A 396 -1.48 -8.46 -9.83
N ALA A 397 -0.17 -8.22 -9.97
CA ALA A 397 0.76 -9.23 -10.50
C ALA A 397 0.83 -10.50 -9.63
N PRO A 398 1.08 -10.46 -8.31
CA PRO A 398 1.24 -11.67 -7.53
C PRO A 398 -0.08 -12.41 -7.23
N ILE A 399 -1.24 -11.74 -7.23
CA ILE A 399 -2.49 -12.31 -6.74
C ILE A 399 -3.54 -12.38 -7.83
N VAL A 400 -3.88 -11.27 -8.50
CA VAL A 400 -4.94 -11.22 -9.52
C VAL A 400 -4.53 -12.04 -10.75
N ALA A 401 -3.30 -11.89 -11.24
CA ALA A 401 -2.80 -12.66 -12.37
C ALA A 401 -2.84 -14.18 -12.09
N SER A 402 -2.44 -14.60 -10.88
CA SER A 402 -2.53 -16.01 -10.47
C SER A 402 -3.98 -16.54 -10.42
N ALA A 403 -4.94 -15.71 -10.00
CA ALA A 403 -6.36 -16.08 -10.00
C ALA A 403 -6.87 -16.23 -11.45
N ILE A 404 -6.48 -15.35 -12.36
CA ILE A 404 -6.81 -15.44 -13.79
C ILE A 404 -6.24 -16.71 -14.40
N GLN A 405 -4.96 -17.01 -14.17
CA GLN A 405 -4.32 -18.22 -14.68
C GLN A 405 -5.03 -19.49 -14.20
N ARG A 406 -5.40 -19.56 -12.91
CA ARG A 406 -6.17 -20.70 -12.39
C ARG A 406 -7.55 -20.82 -13.02
N ALA A 407 -8.23 -19.71 -13.27
CA ALA A 407 -9.53 -19.73 -13.96
C ALA A 407 -9.39 -20.20 -15.40
N CYS A 408 -8.34 -19.79 -16.12
CA CYS A 408 -8.02 -20.26 -17.47
C CYS A 408 -7.74 -21.77 -17.48
N ALA A 409 -6.93 -22.29 -16.57
CA ALA A 409 -6.65 -23.72 -16.45
C ALA A 409 -7.94 -24.52 -16.22
N ALA A 410 -8.79 -24.08 -15.30
CA ALA A 410 -10.07 -24.77 -15.03
C ALA A 410 -11.03 -24.72 -16.23
N LEU A 411 -11.08 -23.62 -17.01
CA LEU A 411 -11.88 -23.56 -18.22
C LEU A 411 -11.32 -24.47 -19.31
N ARG A 412 -9.99 -24.47 -19.51
CA ARG A 412 -9.32 -25.36 -20.50
C ARG A 412 -9.60 -26.84 -20.21
N GLU A 413 -9.51 -27.26 -18.94
CA GLU A 413 -9.86 -28.65 -18.57
C GLU A 413 -11.30 -28.99 -18.96
N ARG A 414 -12.26 -28.08 -18.72
CA ARG A 414 -13.67 -28.29 -19.11
C ARG A 414 -13.85 -28.38 -20.63
N ILE A 415 -13.18 -27.54 -21.40
CA ILE A 415 -13.24 -27.56 -22.87
C ILE A 415 -12.70 -28.88 -23.38
N LEU A 416 -11.54 -29.33 -22.90
CA LEU A 416 -10.93 -30.60 -23.29
C LEU A 416 -11.78 -31.83 -22.89
N ALA A 417 -12.56 -31.74 -21.83
CA ALA A 417 -13.47 -32.82 -21.43
C ALA A 417 -14.74 -32.89 -22.27
N ILE A 418 -15.08 -31.85 -23.03
CA ILE A 418 -16.26 -31.80 -23.92
C ILE A 418 -15.85 -32.17 -25.35
N ALA A 419 -14.63 -31.86 -25.78
CA ALA A 419 -14.07 -32.15 -27.11
C ALA A 419 -13.69 -33.64 -27.24
#